data_9a752524cb3583090cea57f8104f01f7
#
_entry.id   9a752524cb3583090cea57f8104f01f7
#
_cell.length_a   1.000
_cell.length_b   1.000
_cell.length_c   1.000
_cell.angle_alpha   90.00
_cell.angle_beta   90.00
_cell.angle_gamma   90.00
#
_symmetry.space_group_name_H-M   'P 1'
#
loop_
_entity.id
_entity.type
_entity.pdbx_description
1 polymer ?
#
loop_
_entity_poly.entity_id
_entity_poly.type
_entity_poly.pdbx_seq_one_letter_code
_entity_poly.pdbx_strand_id
1 'polypeptide(L)'
;MNNKPTIEDVAKEAGVSIATVSRVINKQGGVKEKTEDKIINAIKKTGYIQNAVARSMKVKKTNTIGIIIPDIENPFFPAVISAIENKAREKNLYTILSSTNESALTEGKIIGNFLERGVDGVIITTADKNNPNLELLLKQKIPTVAIDREINLPSVDNVLIDNVQGSYEAMAHILKNGHQKVGIICGPQNTTPGYERFLGYQKAMKEFGLELDEKLIYYGDFKDSSGSKAVKHFFELTERPTAIFSCNNLMTIGAIKELRALNWSLGSEVSFVGFDDIEIATFIQPSLTVVKRQMYELGEIAFDLLHEKIYSNRLDSKKVMLTPSLEIRQSVNKI
;
A
#
# COMPACT_ATOMS: atom_id res chain seq x y z
N MET A 1 32.00 30.06 8.78
CA MET A 1 31.20 28.94 9.30
C MET A 1 29.88 29.53 9.80
N ASN A 2 28.76 29.34 9.09
CA ASN A 2 27.44 29.79 9.55
C ASN A 2 27.01 28.90 10.72
N ASN A 3 27.21 29.38 11.94
CA ASN A 3 26.70 28.68 13.12
C ASN A 3 25.17 28.74 13.09
N LYS A 4 24.49 27.56 12.99
CA LYS A 4 23.02 27.51 13.08
C LYS A 4 22.59 28.07 14.44
N PRO A 5 21.55 28.93 14.49
CA PRO A 5 21.07 29.48 15.75
C PRO A 5 20.71 28.35 16.75
N THR A 6 21.05 28.54 18.01
CA THR A 6 20.84 27.59 19.09
C THR A 6 19.71 28.05 20.01
N ILE A 7 19.22 27.16 20.89
CA ILE A 7 18.26 27.56 21.93
C ILE A 7 18.82 28.59 22.90
N GLU A 8 20.16 28.63 23.06
CA GLU A 8 20.86 29.62 23.87
C GLU A 8 20.77 31.01 23.25
N ASP A 9 20.85 31.11 21.92
CA ASP A 9 20.72 32.40 21.21
C ASP A 9 19.27 32.93 21.35
N VAL A 10 18.25 32.04 21.31
CA VAL A 10 16.88 32.46 21.58
C VAL A 10 16.71 32.94 23.03
N ALA A 11 17.27 32.23 24.00
CA ALA A 11 17.21 32.61 25.40
C ALA A 11 17.85 33.98 25.66
N LYS A 12 18.99 34.22 25.05
CA LYS A 12 19.72 35.51 25.10
C LYS A 12 18.90 36.63 24.48
N GLU A 13 18.32 36.42 23.29
CA GLU A 13 17.50 37.41 22.57
C GLU A 13 16.22 37.76 23.34
N ALA A 14 15.55 36.73 23.94
CA ALA A 14 14.34 36.92 24.71
C ALA A 14 14.56 37.43 26.15
N GLY A 15 15.79 37.40 26.64
CA GLY A 15 16.14 37.78 28.02
C GLY A 15 15.59 36.84 29.08
N VAL A 16 15.54 35.52 28.80
CA VAL A 16 15.01 34.49 29.68
C VAL A 16 15.96 33.28 29.78
N SER A 17 15.69 32.37 30.71
CA SER A 17 16.46 31.11 30.81
C SER A 17 16.19 30.16 29.66
N ILE A 18 17.16 29.30 29.31
CA ILE A 18 16.98 28.18 28.35
C ILE A 18 15.81 27.29 28.76
N ALA A 19 15.63 27.04 30.06
CA ALA A 19 14.52 26.25 30.59
C ALA A 19 13.16 26.88 30.27
N THR A 20 13.04 28.21 30.31
CA THR A 20 11.82 28.95 29.97
C THR A 20 11.53 28.87 28.49
N VAL A 21 12.54 29.03 27.63
CA VAL A 21 12.43 28.83 26.19
C VAL A 21 11.96 27.40 25.86
N SER A 22 12.61 26.40 26.46
CA SER A 22 12.25 24.98 26.29
C SER A 22 10.80 24.68 26.68
N ARG A 23 10.26 25.28 27.77
CA ARG A 23 8.87 25.13 28.16
C ARG A 23 7.90 25.68 27.11
N VAL A 24 8.19 26.87 26.56
CA VAL A 24 7.34 27.49 25.53
C VAL A 24 7.37 26.65 24.25
N ILE A 25 8.55 26.26 23.77
CA ILE A 25 8.71 25.46 22.56
C ILE A 25 7.98 24.10 22.70
N ASN A 26 8.03 23.48 23.89
CA ASN A 26 7.40 22.18 24.13
C ASN A 26 5.95 22.29 24.65
N LYS A 27 5.35 23.49 24.68
CA LYS A 27 3.97 23.72 25.14
C LYS A 27 3.67 23.16 26.54
N GLN A 28 4.64 23.22 27.45
CA GLN A 28 4.52 22.64 28.80
C GLN A 28 3.73 23.53 29.78
N GLY A 29 3.31 24.71 29.36
CA GLY A 29 2.59 25.67 30.19
C GLY A 29 3.45 26.31 31.29
N GLY A 30 2.80 27.11 32.14
CA GLY A 30 3.48 27.75 33.28
C GLY A 30 4.35 28.97 32.95
N VAL A 31 4.25 29.47 31.69
CA VAL A 31 4.91 30.72 31.27
C VAL A 31 3.84 31.78 31.02
N LYS A 32 4.08 33.00 31.49
CA LYS A 32 3.15 34.14 31.29
C LYS A 32 3.10 34.49 29.81
N GLU A 33 1.90 34.79 29.29
CA GLU A 33 1.63 35.12 27.88
C GLU A 33 2.61 36.18 27.31
N LYS A 34 2.85 37.26 28.04
CA LYS A 34 3.84 38.30 27.66
C LYS A 34 5.27 37.77 27.49
N THR A 35 5.63 36.71 28.23
CA THR A 35 6.95 36.07 28.11
C THR A 35 6.98 35.08 26.96
N GLU A 36 5.85 34.40 26.71
CA GLU A 36 5.68 33.52 25.56
C GLU A 36 5.81 34.29 24.24
N ASP A 37 5.14 35.45 24.13
CA ASP A 37 5.25 36.36 22.96
C ASP A 37 6.69 36.80 22.71
N LYS A 38 7.43 37.16 23.77
CA LYS A 38 8.84 37.52 23.65
C LYS A 38 9.69 36.39 23.07
N ILE A 39 9.45 35.15 23.54
CA ILE A 39 10.19 33.99 23.07
C ILE A 39 9.81 33.67 21.62
N ILE A 40 8.52 33.72 21.24
CA ILE A 40 8.08 33.51 19.86
C ILE A 40 8.72 34.53 18.92
N ASN A 41 8.77 35.80 19.33
CA ASN A 41 9.44 36.87 18.53
C ASN A 41 10.96 36.61 18.43
N ALA A 42 11.61 36.18 19.51
CA ALA A 42 13.04 35.85 19.51
C ALA A 42 13.34 34.66 18.58
N ILE A 43 12.48 33.63 18.57
CA ILE A 43 12.58 32.49 17.62
C ILE A 43 12.50 32.97 16.18
N LYS A 44 11.53 33.85 15.86
CA LYS A 44 11.39 34.42 14.51
C LYS A 44 12.60 35.25 14.12
N LYS A 45 13.14 36.09 15.04
CA LYS A 45 14.26 36.96 14.79
C LYS A 45 15.58 36.22 14.62
N THR A 46 15.83 35.20 15.44
CA THR A 46 17.05 34.38 15.35
C THR A 46 17.01 33.37 14.22
N GLY A 47 15.80 33.03 13.69
CA GLY A 47 15.66 31.96 12.72
C GLY A 47 15.90 30.56 13.33
N TYR A 48 15.78 30.44 14.65
CA TYR A 48 15.99 29.16 15.34
C TYR A 48 14.93 28.13 14.91
N ILE A 49 15.43 26.98 14.48
CA ILE A 49 14.60 25.79 14.19
C ILE A 49 14.94 24.74 15.22
N GLN A 50 13.91 24.26 15.95
CA GLN A 50 14.10 23.21 16.95
C GLN A 50 14.74 21.97 16.31
N ASN A 51 15.85 21.50 16.88
CA ASN A 51 16.50 20.28 16.43
C ASN A 51 15.66 19.06 16.86
N ALA A 52 14.96 18.47 15.89
CA ALA A 52 14.10 17.29 16.12
C ALA A 52 14.90 16.10 16.67
N VAL A 53 16.18 15.94 16.27
CA VAL A 53 17.08 14.87 16.75
C VAL A 53 17.37 15.05 18.24
N ALA A 54 17.72 16.28 18.67
CA ALA A 54 17.98 16.55 20.09
C ALA A 54 16.71 16.35 20.96
N ARG A 55 15.53 16.65 20.40
CA ARG A 55 14.25 16.42 21.07
C ARG A 55 13.94 14.92 21.17
N SER A 56 14.13 14.16 20.10
CA SER A 56 13.86 12.72 20.06
C SER A 56 14.74 11.93 21.03
N MET A 57 15.99 12.33 21.22
CA MET A 57 16.89 11.76 22.23
C MET A 57 16.35 11.91 23.67
N LYS A 58 15.68 13.03 23.96
CA LYS A 58 15.11 13.29 25.30
C LYS A 58 13.76 12.59 25.51
N VAL A 59 12.92 12.53 24.47
CA VAL A 59 11.54 12.00 24.56
C VAL A 59 11.46 10.54 24.12
N LYS A 60 12.53 10.00 23.51
CA LYS A 60 12.59 8.65 22.91
C LYS A 60 11.48 8.41 21.87
N LYS A 61 10.99 9.47 21.21
CA LYS A 61 10.01 9.42 20.11
C LYS A 61 10.40 10.41 19.04
N THR A 62 10.32 9.98 17.79
CA THR A 62 10.64 10.81 16.61
C THR A 62 9.41 11.48 16.00
N ASN A 63 8.21 11.05 16.41
CA ASN A 63 6.92 11.36 15.76
C ASN A 63 6.95 11.06 14.26
N THR A 64 7.62 9.99 13.88
CA THR A 64 7.80 9.59 12.49
C THR A 64 7.41 8.12 12.33
N ILE A 65 6.60 7.83 11.33
CA ILE A 65 6.26 6.45 10.94
C ILE A 65 6.85 6.13 9.57
N GLY A 66 7.29 4.90 9.40
CA GLY A 66 7.76 4.37 8.12
C GLY A 66 6.62 3.75 7.33
N ILE A 67 6.59 3.99 6.01
CA ILE A 67 5.68 3.31 5.07
C ILE A 67 6.55 2.59 4.06
N ILE A 68 6.41 1.26 3.97
CA ILE A 68 7.13 0.41 3.02
C ILE A 68 6.11 -0.17 2.04
N ILE A 69 6.30 0.09 0.75
CA ILE A 69 5.45 -0.45 -0.32
C ILE A 69 6.29 -1.21 -1.35
N PRO A 70 5.71 -2.16 -2.08
CA PRO A 70 6.47 -2.91 -3.08
C PRO A 70 6.76 -2.11 -4.35
N ASP A 71 5.85 -1.24 -4.78
CA ASP A 71 6.00 -0.50 -6.04
C ASP A 71 5.27 0.85 -6.00
N ILE A 72 6.01 1.95 -6.15
CA ILE A 72 5.45 3.31 -6.15
C ILE A 72 4.71 3.63 -7.46
N GLU A 73 5.00 2.91 -8.54
CA GLU A 73 4.33 3.10 -9.84
C GLU A 73 2.94 2.46 -9.90
N ASN A 74 2.64 1.57 -8.93
CA ASN A 74 1.34 0.92 -8.85
C ASN A 74 0.27 1.89 -8.32
N PRO A 75 -0.76 2.25 -9.12
CA PRO A 75 -1.81 3.22 -8.74
C PRO A 75 -2.62 2.87 -7.49
N PHE A 76 -2.55 1.63 -7.01
CA PHE A 76 -3.18 1.20 -5.76
C PHE A 76 -2.61 1.95 -4.54
N PHE A 77 -1.28 2.07 -4.45
CA PHE A 77 -0.63 2.59 -3.26
C PHE A 77 -0.84 4.09 -3.01
N PRO A 78 -0.87 4.99 -4.01
CA PRO A 78 -1.12 6.42 -3.78
C PRO A 78 -2.38 6.72 -2.96
N ALA A 79 -3.49 6.01 -3.21
CA ALA A 79 -4.73 6.21 -2.46
C ALA A 79 -4.60 5.75 -0.99
N VAL A 80 -3.96 4.60 -0.76
CA VAL A 80 -3.67 4.07 0.59
C VAL A 80 -2.74 5.01 1.36
N ILE A 81 -1.65 5.46 0.71
CA ILE A 81 -0.67 6.38 1.32
C ILE A 81 -1.33 7.71 1.67
N SER A 82 -2.16 8.26 0.78
CA SER A 82 -2.88 9.52 1.02
C SER A 82 -3.76 9.43 2.28
N ALA A 83 -4.45 8.30 2.49
CA ALA A 83 -5.26 8.07 3.69
C ALA A 83 -4.38 8.03 4.95
N ILE A 84 -3.27 7.28 4.90
CA ILE A 84 -2.31 7.19 6.02
C ILE A 84 -1.74 8.58 6.35
N GLU A 85 -1.30 9.35 5.34
CA GLU A 85 -0.72 10.68 5.54
C GLU A 85 -1.70 11.68 6.13
N ASN A 86 -2.97 11.66 5.69
CA ASN A 86 -4.01 12.53 6.24
C ASN A 86 -4.22 12.24 7.74
N LYS A 87 -4.38 10.98 8.11
CA LYS A 87 -4.49 10.56 9.52
C LYS A 87 -3.23 10.89 10.33
N ALA A 88 -2.04 10.69 9.77
CA ALA A 88 -0.77 11.01 10.42
C ALA A 88 -0.67 12.51 10.72
N ARG A 89 -1.06 13.35 9.76
CA ARG A 89 -1.07 14.82 9.90
C ARG A 89 -2.00 15.28 11.01
N GLU A 90 -3.19 14.69 11.13
CA GLU A 90 -4.14 14.97 12.22
C GLU A 90 -3.55 14.66 13.60
N LYS A 91 -2.68 13.65 13.69
CA LYS A 91 -1.99 13.23 14.91
C LYS A 91 -0.60 13.87 15.10
N ASN A 92 -0.21 14.83 14.24
CA ASN A 92 1.11 15.46 14.24
C ASN A 92 2.26 14.46 14.11
N LEU A 93 2.07 13.41 13.32
CA LEU A 93 3.08 12.45 12.91
C LEU A 93 3.57 12.77 11.49
N TYR A 94 4.84 12.48 11.23
CA TYR A 94 5.45 12.54 9.90
C TYR A 94 5.54 11.15 9.30
N THR A 95 5.53 11.07 7.98
CA THR A 95 5.68 9.83 7.23
C THR A 95 6.99 9.80 6.46
N ILE A 96 7.64 8.65 6.39
CA ILE A 96 8.74 8.37 5.48
C ILE A 96 8.33 7.21 4.59
N LEU A 97 8.15 7.48 3.29
CA LEU A 97 7.79 6.49 2.30
C LEU A 97 9.05 5.90 1.66
N SER A 98 9.07 4.58 1.49
CA SER A 98 10.09 3.87 0.73
C SER A 98 9.48 2.75 -0.10
N SER A 99 10.00 2.56 -1.32
CA SER A 99 9.58 1.50 -2.24
C SER A 99 10.66 0.43 -2.37
N THR A 100 10.25 -0.85 -2.32
CA THR A 100 11.18 -1.99 -2.40
C THR A 100 11.42 -2.45 -3.83
N ASN A 101 10.60 -2.02 -4.77
CA ASN A 101 10.56 -2.52 -6.15
C ASN A 101 10.46 -4.06 -6.20
N GLU A 102 9.57 -4.64 -5.38
CA GLU A 102 9.34 -6.09 -5.23
C GLU A 102 10.59 -6.89 -4.78
N SER A 103 11.58 -6.24 -4.16
CA SER A 103 12.84 -6.85 -3.75
C SER A 103 12.93 -7.04 -2.24
N ALA A 104 12.95 -8.28 -1.76
CA ALA A 104 13.16 -8.61 -0.35
C ALA A 104 14.51 -8.11 0.19
N LEU A 105 15.55 -8.08 -0.66
CA LEU A 105 16.87 -7.53 -0.29
C LEU A 105 16.78 -6.02 -0.03
N THR A 106 16.08 -5.29 -0.92
CA THR A 106 15.87 -3.84 -0.77
C THR A 106 14.99 -3.56 0.46
N GLU A 107 13.95 -4.38 0.70
CA GLU A 107 13.11 -4.29 1.89
C GLU A 107 13.94 -4.39 3.18
N GLY A 108 14.85 -5.36 3.27
CA GLY A 108 15.73 -5.50 4.42
C GLY A 108 16.60 -4.26 4.67
N LYS A 109 17.14 -3.63 3.61
CA LYS A 109 17.90 -2.38 3.72
C LYS A 109 17.04 -1.22 4.21
N ILE A 110 15.80 -1.12 3.72
CA ILE A 110 14.85 -0.08 4.13
C ILE A 110 14.48 -0.25 5.60
N ILE A 111 14.19 -1.49 6.04
CA ILE A 111 13.93 -1.80 7.44
C ILE A 111 15.12 -1.35 8.32
N GLY A 112 16.36 -1.71 7.96
CA GLY A 112 17.56 -1.26 8.65
C GLY A 112 17.65 0.26 8.78
N ASN A 113 17.44 0.99 7.68
CA ASN A 113 17.44 2.44 7.66
C ASN A 113 16.35 3.07 8.56
N PHE A 114 15.16 2.46 8.61
CA PHE A 114 14.09 2.92 9.49
C PHE A 114 14.41 2.71 10.95
N LEU A 115 15.02 1.59 11.31
CA LEU A 115 15.51 1.30 12.66
C LEU A 115 16.59 2.30 13.09
N GLU A 116 17.57 2.61 12.23
CA GLU A 116 18.61 3.60 12.48
C GLU A 116 18.04 5.02 12.67
N ARG A 117 16.98 5.38 11.94
CA ARG A 117 16.28 6.66 12.09
C ARG A 117 15.36 6.72 13.29
N GLY A 118 15.10 5.58 13.95
CA GLY A 118 14.24 5.47 15.12
C GLY A 118 12.78 5.79 14.81
N VAL A 119 12.21 5.26 13.71
CA VAL A 119 10.78 5.44 13.43
C VAL A 119 9.95 4.82 14.58
N ASP A 120 8.85 5.48 14.92
CA ASP A 120 7.99 5.06 16.05
C ASP A 120 7.09 3.86 15.68
N GLY A 121 6.94 3.56 14.39
CA GLY A 121 6.18 2.43 13.88
C GLY A 121 6.30 2.29 12.37
N VAL A 122 5.86 1.16 11.83
CA VAL A 122 5.95 0.84 10.40
C VAL A 122 4.63 0.29 9.88
N ILE A 123 4.17 0.83 8.73
CA ILE A 123 3.14 0.21 7.89
C ILE A 123 3.85 -0.40 6.69
N ILE A 124 3.60 -1.67 6.39
CA ILE A 124 4.36 -2.40 5.37
C ILE A 124 3.46 -3.26 4.48
N THR A 125 3.68 -3.18 3.17
CA THR A 125 3.32 -4.24 2.21
C THR A 125 4.61 -4.96 1.85
N THR A 126 4.82 -6.16 2.39
CA THR A 126 6.07 -6.89 2.21
C THR A 126 6.28 -7.38 0.78
N ALA A 127 7.53 -7.36 0.31
CA ALA A 127 7.90 -7.97 -0.96
C ALA A 127 7.90 -9.51 -0.88
N ASP A 128 8.21 -10.08 0.29
CA ASP A 128 8.21 -11.52 0.55
C ASP A 128 7.79 -11.77 2.01
N LYS A 129 6.70 -12.55 2.19
CA LYS A 129 6.20 -12.92 3.53
C LYS A 129 7.21 -13.70 4.38
N ASN A 130 8.18 -14.33 3.75
CA ASN A 130 9.24 -15.11 4.41
C ASN A 130 10.55 -14.33 4.57
N ASN A 131 10.57 -13.02 4.31
CA ASN A 131 11.77 -12.21 4.45
C ASN A 131 12.25 -12.20 5.92
N PRO A 132 13.44 -12.75 6.24
CA PRO A 132 13.94 -12.83 7.61
C PRO A 132 14.16 -11.44 8.25
N ASN A 133 14.30 -10.38 7.44
CA ASN A 133 14.45 -9.03 7.96
C ASN A 133 13.17 -8.50 8.62
N LEU A 134 12.00 -9.07 8.35
CA LEU A 134 10.75 -8.73 9.06
C LEU A 134 10.86 -9.00 10.57
N GLU A 135 11.61 -10.04 10.97
CA GLU A 135 11.86 -10.33 12.38
C GLU A 135 12.65 -9.22 13.10
N LEU A 136 13.42 -8.39 12.37
CA LEU A 136 14.15 -7.27 12.97
C LEU A 136 13.19 -6.26 13.59
N LEU A 137 12.02 -6.03 12.96
CA LEU A 137 10.98 -5.15 13.50
C LEU A 137 10.49 -5.66 14.86
N LEU A 138 10.27 -6.98 14.99
CA LEU A 138 9.86 -7.61 16.24
C LEU A 138 10.95 -7.56 17.30
N LYS A 139 12.20 -7.92 16.96
CA LYS A 139 13.36 -7.89 17.86
C LYS A 139 13.60 -6.50 18.43
N GLN A 140 13.38 -5.46 17.63
CA GLN A 140 13.48 -4.06 18.03
C GLN A 140 12.18 -3.49 18.62
N LYS A 141 11.13 -4.33 18.75
CA LYS A 141 9.82 -3.96 19.31
C LYS A 141 9.17 -2.77 18.60
N ILE A 142 9.36 -2.66 17.28
CA ILE A 142 8.75 -1.61 16.47
C ILE A 142 7.29 -1.99 16.20
N PRO A 143 6.30 -1.17 16.60
CA PRO A 143 4.91 -1.34 16.22
C PRO A 143 4.78 -1.49 14.70
N THR A 144 4.16 -2.57 14.25
CA THR A 144 4.10 -2.90 12.82
C THR A 144 2.68 -3.32 12.42
N VAL A 145 2.24 -2.80 11.27
CA VAL A 145 0.99 -3.17 10.60
C VAL A 145 1.30 -3.56 9.17
N ALA A 146 0.94 -4.78 8.80
CA ALA A 146 0.99 -5.25 7.42
C ALA A 146 -0.30 -4.89 6.69
N ILE A 147 -0.20 -4.47 5.43
CA ILE A 147 -1.34 -4.16 4.57
C ILE A 147 -1.23 -4.93 3.25
N ASP A 148 -2.37 -5.32 2.67
CA ASP A 148 -2.48 -6.00 1.38
C ASP A 148 -1.83 -7.39 1.33
N ARG A 149 -0.63 -7.56 1.90
CA ARG A 149 0.10 -8.84 1.97
C ARG A 149 0.28 -9.28 3.41
N GLU A 150 -0.19 -10.47 3.73
CA GLU A 150 -0.16 -11.01 5.08
C GLU A 150 1.26 -11.24 5.58
N ILE A 151 1.52 -10.82 6.82
CA ILE A 151 2.72 -11.17 7.57
C ILE A 151 2.28 -11.97 8.80
N ASN A 152 2.62 -13.25 8.81
CA ASN A 152 2.25 -14.16 9.91
C ASN A 152 3.35 -14.19 10.98
N LEU A 153 3.53 -13.06 11.65
CA LEU A 153 4.46 -12.90 12.77
C LEU A 153 3.72 -12.42 14.02
N PRO A 154 4.14 -12.83 15.22
CA PRO A 154 3.56 -12.35 16.47
C PRO A 154 3.57 -10.81 16.53
N SER A 155 2.54 -10.22 17.09
CA SER A 155 2.39 -8.77 17.28
C SER A 155 2.36 -7.92 16.00
N VAL A 156 2.25 -8.50 14.80
CA VAL A 156 2.00 -7.76 13.56
C VAL A 156 0.50 -7.75 13.29
N ASP A 157 -0.09 -6.56 13.18
CA ASP A 157 -1.47 -6.44 12.73
C ASP A 157 -1.52 -6.57 11.20
N ASN A 158 -2.62 -7.09 10.70
CA ASN A 158 -2.82 -7.26 9.27
C ASN A 158 -4.14 -6.61 8.85
N VAL A 159 -4.09 -5.75 7.82
CA VAL A 159 -5.28 -5.22 7.14
C VAL A 159 -5.26 -5.71 5.71
N LEU A 160 -6.15 -6.64 5.39
CA LEU A 160 -6.14 -7.42 4.16
C LEU A 160 -7.43 -7.23 3.38
N ILE A 161 -7.40 -7.68 2.14
CA ILE A 161 -8.57 -7.76 1.26
C ILE A 161 -8.95 -9.23 1.08
N ASP A 162 -10.24 -9.54 1.02
CA ASP A 162 -10.71 -10.87 0.63
C ASP A 162 -10.52 -11.08 -0.88
N ASN A 163 -9.27 -11.40 -1.24
CA ASN A 163 -8.89 -11.61 -2.63
C ASN A 163 -9.58 -12.83 -3.24
N VAL A 164 -9.84 -13.87 -2.44
CA VAL A 164 -10.53 -15.09 -2.90
C VAL A 164 -11.95 -14.74 -3.32
N GLN A 165 -12.68 -14.00 -2.48
CA GLN A 165 -14.05 -13.60 -2.79
C GLN A 165 -14.11 -12.65 -3.99
N GLY A 166 -13.23 -11.63 -4.04
CA GLY A 166 -13.19 -10.69 -5.16
C GLY A 166 -12.93 -11.38 -6.51
N SER A 167 -11.97 -12.30 -6.54
CA SER A 167 -11.67 -13.07 -7.77
C SER A 167 -12.78 -14.04 -8.12
N TYR A 168 -13.38 -14.68 -7.14
CA TYR A 168 -14.54 -15.56 -7.36
C TYR A 168 -15.70 -14.78 -7.99
N GLU A 169 -16.05 -13.59 -7.50
CA GLU A 169 -17.12 -12.77 -8.05
C GLU A 169 -16.83 -12.31 -9.47
N ALA A 170 -15.58 -11.89 -9.76
CA ALA A 170 -15.14 -11.54 -11.10
C ALA A 170 -15.30 -12.72 -12.07
N MET A 171 -14.83 -13.89 -11.68
CA MET A 171 -14.93 -15.10 -12.49
C MET A 171 -16.38 -15.57 -12.65
N ALA A 172 -17.17 -15.58 -11.57
CA ALA A 172 -18.58 -15.96 -11.63
C ALA A 172 -19.36 -15.03 -12.59
N HIS A 173 -19.02 -13.75 -12.64
CA HIS A 173 -19.59 -12.81 -13.62
C HIS A 173 -19.24 -13.20 -15.06
N ILE A 174 -17.98 -13.51 -15.34
CA ILE A 174 -17.53 -13.97 -16.67
C ILE A 174 -18.27 -15.26 -17.06
N LEU A 175 -18.29 -16.26 -16.17
CA LEU A 175 -18.87 -17.57 -16.45
C LEU A 175 -20.40 -17.51 -16.63
N LYS A 176 -21.11 -16.68 -15.85
CA LYS A 176 -22.57 -16.43 -16.03
C LYS A 176 -22.92 -15.77 -17.36
N ASN A 177 -21.96 -15.09 -18.00
CA ASN A 177 -22.13 -14.54 -19.34
C ASN A 177 -21.81 -15.54 -20.47
N GLY A 178 -21.59 -16.83 -20.15
CA GLY A 178 -21.43 -17.91 -21.11
C GLY A 178 -19.99 -18.28 -21.44
N HIS A 179 -19.00 -17.51 -20.96
CA HIS A 179 -17.59 -17.80 -21.23
C HIS A 179 -17.13 -19.06 -20.51
N GLN A 180 -16.56 -20.02 -21.21
CA GLN A 180 -16.01 -21.26 -20.65
C GLN A 180 -14.49 -21.33 -20.78
N LYS A 181 -13.88 -20.66 -21.76
CA LYS A 181 -12.44 -20.54 -21.94
C LYS A 181 -12.00 -19.18 -21.44
N VAL A 182 -11.50 -19.13 -20.20
CA VAL A 182 -11.12 -17.89 -19.53
C VAL A 182 -9.64 -17.91 -19.22
N GLY A 183 -8.88 -17.00 -19.87
CA GLY A 183 -7.48 -16.77 -19.57
C GLY A 183 -7.33 -16.02 -18.24
N ILE A 184 -6.36 -16.40 -17.41
CA ILE A 184 -6.02 -15.66 -16.20
C ILE A 184 -4.58 -15.16 -16.25
N ILE A 185 -4.38 -13.89 -15.89
CA ILE A 185 -3.07 -13.29 -15.71
C ILE A 185 -2.81 -13.18 -14.20
N CYS A 186 -2.15 -14.19 -13.63
CA CYS A 186 -1.88 -14.32 -12.20
C CYS A 186 -0.75 -13.39 -11.75
N GLY A 187 -0.77 -13.01 -10.48
CA GLY A 187 0.40 -12.45 -9.81
C GLY A 187 1.36 -13.52 -9.27
N PRO A 188 2.50 -13.10 -8.69
CA PRO A 188 3.46 -14.00 -8.06
C PRO A 188 2.81 -14.84 -6.94
N GLN A 189 2.97 -16.16 -7.01
CA GLN A 189 2.27 -17.11 -6.13
C GLN A 189 2.84 -17.14 -4.69
N ASN A 190 3.99 -16.54 -4.46
CA ASN A 190 4.57 -16.35 -3.13
C ASN A 190 4.02 -15.11 -2.39
N THR A 191 3.10 -14.37 -3.00
CA THR A 191 2.41 -13.22 -2.38
C THR A 191 0.96 -13.56 -2.06
N THR A 192 0.42 -12.99 -0.99
CA THR A 192 -1.00 -13.17 -0.60
C THR A 192 -1.96 -12.86 -1.77
N PRO A 193 -1.92 -11.67 -2.42
CA PRO A 193 -2.84 -11.37 -3.49
C PRO A 193 -2.64 -12.23 -4.75
N GLY A 194 -1.40 -12.61 -5.08
CA GLY A 194 -1.14 -13.48 -6.23
C GLY A 194 -1.75 -14.86 -6.06
N TYR A 195 -1.51 -15.47 -4.90
CA TYR A 195 -2.03 -16.80 -4.57
C TYR A 195 -3.55 -16.81 -4.38
N GLU A 196 -4.10 -15.91 -3.55
CA GLU A 196 -5.52 -15.90 -3.20
C GLU A 196 -6.42 -15.54 -4.40
N ARG A 197 -5.98 -14.65 -5.29
CA ARG A 197 -6.74 -14.33 -6.51
C ARG A 197 -6.79 -15.53 -7.46
N PHE A 198 -5.72 -16.32 -7.52
CA PHE A 198 -5.73 -17.57 -8.26
C PHE A 198 -6.66 -18.61 -7.63
N LEU A 199 -6.68 -18.72 -6.29
CA LEU A 199 -7.65 -19.59 -5.59
C LEU A 199 -9.11 -19.23 -5.91
N GLY A 200 -9.43 -17.93 -5.97
CA GLY A 200 -10.77 -17.46 -6.34
C GLY A 200 -11.17 -17.87 -7.76
N TYR A 201 -10.22 -17.75 -8.72
CA TYR A 201 -10.38 -18.25 -10.08
C TYR A 201 -10.67 -19.77 -10.10
N GLN A 202 -9.82 -20.57 -9.43
CA GLN A 202 -9.98 -22.03 -9.36
C GLN A 202 -11.32 -22.42 -8.72
N LYS A 203 -11.72 -21.74 -7.65
CA LYS A 203 -13.01 -21.97 -6.98
C LYS A 203 -14.18 -21.76 -7.93
N ALA A 204 -14.19 -20.67 -8.68
CA ALA A 204 -15.26 -20.38 -9.64
C ALA A 204 -15.30 -21.41 -10.77
N MET A 205 -14.15 -21.73 -11.39
CA MET A 205 -14.07 -22.76 -12.44
C MET A 205 -14.65 -24.10 -11.97
N LYS A 206 -14.24 -24.56 -10.79
CA LYS A 206 -14.73 -25.80 -10.19
C LYS A 206 -16.25 -25.77 -9.93
N GLU A 207 -16.78 -24.67 -9.40
CA GLU A 207 -18.20 -24.54 -9.07
C GLU A 207 -19.09 -24.57 -10.34
N PHE A 208 -18.57 -24.02 -11.44
CA PHE A 208 -19.24 -24.07 -12.75
C PHE A 208 -18.96 -25.36 -13.55
N GLY A 209 -18.28 -26.35 -12.95
CA GLY A 209 -18.01 -27.64 -13.57
C GLY A 209 -16.99 -27.60 -14.71
N LEU A 210 -16.11 -26.62 -14.71
CA LEU A 210 -15.07 -26.44 -15.73
C LEU A 210 -13.70 -26.89 -15.21
N GLU A 211 -12.94 -27.56 -16.08
CA GLU A 211 -11.58 -27.96 -15.81
C GLU A 211 -10.61 -26.79 -16.06
N LEU A 212 -9.48 -26.82 -15.38
CA LEU A 212 -8.41 -25.85 -15.59
C LEU A 212 -7.59 -26.25 -16.83
N ASP A 213 -7.37 -25.32 -17.74
CA ASP A 213 -6.43 -25.48 -18.84
C ASP A 213 -5.16 -24.67 -18.52
N GLU A 214 -4.04 -25.35 -18.30
CA GLU A 214 -2.74 -24.73 -18.00
C GLU A 214 -2.29 -23.73 -19.08
N LYS A 215 -2.73 -23.88 -20.33
CA LYS A 215 -2.42 -22.94 -21.41
C LYS A 215 -3.11 -21.59 -21.22
N LEU A 216 -4.20 -21.55 -20.45
CA LEU A 216 -4.95 -20.34 -20.12
C LEU A 216 -4.49 -19.69 -18.81
N ILE A 217 -3.46 -20.24 -18.15
CA ILE A 217 -2.91 -19.69 -16.90
C ILE A 217 -1.55 -19.06 -17.19
N TYR A 218 -1.46 -17.74 -17.06
CA TYR A 218 -0.20 -17.01 -17.22
C TYR A 218 0.26 -16.46 -15.86
N TYR A 219 1.44 -16.88 -15.40
CA TYR A 219 2.04 -16.40 -14.16
C TYR A 219 2.88 -15.15 -14.42
N GLY A 220 2.37 -14.00 -14.03
CA GLY A 220 3.02 -12.70 -14.13
C GLY A 220 3.71 -12.25 -12.85
N ASP A 221 4.22 -11.04 -12.88
CA ASP A 221 5.07 -10.42 -11.85
C ASP A 221 4.50 -9.09 -11.30
N PHE A 222 3.23 -8.83 -11.54
CA PHE A 222 2.53 -7.57 -11.24
C PHE A 222 2.98 -6.35 -12.05
N LYS A 223 3.85 -6.51 -13.07
CA LYS A 223 4.29 -5.44 -13.95
C LYS A 223 3.47 -5.42 -15.26
N ASP A 224 3.41 -4.25 -15.90
CA ASP A 224 2.70 -4.07 -17.16
C ASP A 224 3.26 -4.95 -18.29
N SER A 225 4.58 -5.13 -18.32
CA SER A 225 5.23 -5.97 -19.31
C SER A 225 4.77 -7.44 -19.28
N SER A 226 4.43 -7.98 -18.10
CA SER A 226 3.90 -9.34 -18.00
C SER A 226 2.45 -9.43 -18.46
N GLY A 227 1.66 -8.37 -18.27
CA GLY A 227 0.31 -8.27 -18.86
C GLY A 227 0.33 -8.32 -20.39
N SER A 228 1.25 -7.56 -21.03
CA SER A 228 1.44 -7.60 -22.48
C SER A 228 1.87 -8.99 -22.96
N LYS A 229 2.85 -9.61 -22.30
CA LYS A 229 3.31 -10.97 -22.65
C LYS A 229 2.20 -12.02 -22.52
N ALA A 230 1.36 -11.91 -21.48
CA ALA A 230 0.23 -12.81 -21.28
C ALA A 230 -0.78 -12.74 -22.43
N VAL A 231 -1.16 -11.54 -22.85
CA VAL A 231 -2.08 -11.35 -23.97
C VAL A 231 -1.48 -11.88 -25.27
N LYS A 232 -0.20 -11.62 -25.54
CA LYS A 232 0.49 -12.18 -26.69
C LYS A 232 0.48 -13.71 -26.68
N HIS A 233 0.77 -14.33 -25.52
CA HIS A 233 0.68 -15.78 -25.34
C HIS A 233 -0.74 -16.29 -25.65
N PHE A 234 -1.79 -15.68 -25.11
CA PHE A 234 -3.18 -16.09 -25.36
C PHE A 234 -3.59 -15.89 -26.82
N PHE A 235 -3.10 -14.85 -27.47
CA PHE A 235 -3.38 -14.57 -28.88
C PHE A 235 -2.77 -15.60 -29.82
N GLU A 236 -1.61 -16.17 -29.49
CA GLU A 236 -0.90 -17.20 -30.25
C GLU A 236 -1.49 -18.61 -30.10
N LEU A 237 -2.39 -18.82 -29.13
CA LEU A 237 -3.05 -20.11 -28.96
C LEU A 237 -3.97 -20.45 -30.13
N THR A 238 -4.00 -21.71 -30.54
CA THR A 238 -4.96 -22.21 -31.56
C THR A 238 -6.39 -22.02 -31.10
N GLU A 239 -6.65 -22.26 -29.81
CA GLU A 239 -7.95 -22.02 -29.16
C GLU A 239 -7.77 -20.88 -28.13
N ARG A 240 -8.07 -19.66 -28.56
CA ARG A 240 -7.95 -18.47 -27.73
C ARG A 240 -9.01 -18.44 -26.63
N PRO A 241 -8.70 -17.80 -25.47
CA PRO A 241 -9.73 -17.53 -24.48
C PRO A 241 -10.75 -16.53 -25.04
N THR A 242 -12.01 -16.69 -24.66
CA THR A 242 -13.09 -15.74 -24.97
C THR A 242 -13.22 -14.63 -23.94
N ALA A 243 -12.59 -14.80 -22.78
CA ALA A 243 -12.48 -13.79 -21.75
C ALA A 243 -11.12 -13.87 -21.05
N ILE A 244 -10.64 -12.75 -20.52
CA ILE A 244 -9.40 -12.66 -19.74
C ILE A 244 -9.71 -12.01 -18.39
N PHE A 245 -9.19 -12.61 -17.31
CA PHE A 245 -9.17 -12.05 -15.98
C PHE A 245 -7.73 -11.66 -15.59
N SER A 246 -7.49 -10.39 -15.31
CA SER A 246 -6.18 -9.87 -14.90
C SER A 246 -6.15 -9.55 -13.43
N CYS A 247 -5.18 -10.11 -12.71
CA CYS A 247 -5.11 -10.10 -11.26
C CYS A 247 -4.48 -8.83 -10.65
N ASN A 248 -4.12 -7.80 -11.40
CA ASN A 248 -3.80 -6.47 -10.87
C ASN A 248 -3.88 -5.38 -11.96
N ASN A 249 -3.82 -4.13 -11.51
CA ASN A 249 -3.97 -2.95 -12.37
C ASN A 249 -2.83 -2.76 -13.39
N LEU A 250 -1.57 -2.97 -13.02
CA LEU A 250 -0.45 -2.80 -13.97
C LEU A 250 -0.48 -3.86 -15.05
N MET A 251 -0.71 -5.14 -14.71
CA MET A 251 -0.88 -6.18 -15.73
C MET A 251 -2.12 -5.91 -16.61
N THR A 252 -3.21 -5.37 -16.03
CA THR A 252 -4.38 -4.92 -16.80
C THR A 252 -4.01 -3.85 -17.81
N ILE A 253 -3.23 -2.84 -17.42
CA ILE A 253 -2.76 -1.79 -18.34
C ILE A 253 -1.92 -2.39 -19.46
N GLY A 254 -0.97 -3.27 -19.14
CA GLY A 254 -0.15 -3.96 -20.13
C GLY A 254 -0.96 -4.83 -21.06
N ALA A 255 -1.93 -5.57 -20.54
CA ALA A 255 -2.84 -6.41 -21.32
C ALA A 255 -3.67 -5.58 -22.32
N ILE A 256 -4.24 -4.45 -21.88
CA ILE A 256 -5.03 -3.57 -22.77
C ILE A 256 -4.16 -2.93 -23.85
N LYS A 257 -2.93 -2.54 -23.54
CA LYS A 257 -1.98 -2.05 -24.55
C LYS A 257 -1.73 -3.10 -25.65
N GLU A 258 -1.52 -4.36 -25.24
CA GLU A 258 -1.23 -5.45 -26.16
C GLU A 258 -2.47 -5.87 -26.98
N LEU A 259 -3.66 -5.94 -26.38
CA LEU A 259 -4.91 -6.16 -27.10
C LEU A 259 -5.07 -5.16 -28.27
N ARG A 260 -4.79 -3.87 -28.01
CA ARG A 260 -4.81 -2.83 -29.05
C ARG A 260 -3.74 -3.03 -30.11
N ALA A 261 -2.52 -3.39 -29.72
CA ALA A 261 -1.41 -3.62 -30.67
C ALA A 261 -1.67 -4.79 -31.61
N LEU A 262 -2.35 -5.83 -31.12
CA LEU A 262 -2.73 -7.01 -31.87
C LEU A 262 -4.05 -6.85 -32.63
N ASN A 263 -4.74 -5.69 -32.50
CA ASN A 263 -6.10 -5.47 -33.02
C ASN A 263 -7.09 -6.55 -32.53
N TRP A 264 -6.88 -7.08 -31.33
CA TRP A 264 -7.80 -8.02 -30.68
C TRP A 264 -8.83 -7.22 -29.88
N SER A 265 -10.03 -7.12 -30.44
CA SER A 265 -11.02 -6.12 -30.02
C SER A 265 -11.61 -6.46 -28.66
N LEU A 266 -11.33 -5.58 -27.69
CA LEU A 266 -11.90 -5.66 -26.35
C LEU A 266 -13.43 -5.56 -26.39
N GLY A 267 -14.10 -6.45 -25.68
CA GLY A 267 -15.55 -6.52 -25.60
C GLY A 267 -16.17 -7.34 -26.74
N SER A 268 -15.79 -7.15 -27.99
CA SER A 268 -16.38 -7.88 -29.13
C SER A 268 -15.74 -9.23 -29.42
N GLU A 269 -14.41 -9.34 -29.36
CA GLU A 269 -13.70 -10.60 -29.60
C GLU A 269 -13.22 -11.25 -28.30
N VAL A 270 -12.87 -10.45 -27.29
CA VAL A 270 -12.44 -10.93 -25.98
C VAL A 270 -13.04 -10.07 -24.88
N SER A 271 -13.74 -10.67 -23.95
CA SER A 271 -14.19 -10.03 -22.72
C SER A 271 -13.04 -9.85 -21.75
N PHE A 272 -13.11 -8.85 -20.86
CA PHE A 272 -12.03 -8.57 -19.93
C PHE A 272 -12.55 -8.11 -18.57
N VAL A 273 -11.97 -8.66 -17.50
CA VAL A 273 -12.17 -8.18 -16.12
C VAL A 273 -10.80 -7.92 -15.50
N GLY A 274 -10.66 -6.76 -14.84
CA GLY A 274 -9.46 -6.39 -14.11
C GLY A 274 -9.63 -6.51 -12.60
N PHE A 275 -8.51 -6.51 -11.88
CA PHE A 275 -8.47 -6.30 -10.43
C PHE A 275 -7.91 -4.90 -10.18
N ASP A 276 -8.56 -4.15 -9.30
CA ASP A 276 -8.38 -2.74 -8.98
C ASP A 276 -9.13 -1.77 -9.90
N ASP A 277 -9.96 -0.94 -9.29
CA ASP A 277 -10.69 0.14 -9.96
C ASP A 277 -9.79 1.40 -10.03
N ILE A 278 -9.05 1.51 -11.12
CA ILE A 278 -8.24 2.68 -11.42
C ILE A 278 -8.96 3.57 -12.44
N GLU A 279 -8.69 4.87 -12.41
CA GLU A 279 -9.40 5.86 -13.21
C GLU A 279 -9.43 5.51 -14.72
N ILE A 280 -8.31 4.99 -15.25
CA ILE A 280 -8.21 4.59 -16.66
C ILE A 280 -9.25 3.53 -17.06
N ALA A 281 -9.73 2.69 -16.12
CA ALA A 281 -10.73 1.67 -16.39
C ALA A 281 -12.07 2.26 -16.87
N THR A 282 -12.36 3.52 -16.53
CA THR A 282 -13.55 4.24 -16.96
C THR A 282 -13.40 4.92 -18.32
N PHE A 283 -12.16 5.27 -18.71
CA PHE A 283 -11.87 5.97 -19.98
C PHE A 283 -11.61 5.03 -21.16
N ILE A 284 -11.29 3.77 -20.88
CA ILE A 284 -11.15 2.74 -21.92
C ILE A 284 -12.53 2.44 -22.53
N GLN A 285 -12.58 2.18 -23.85
CA GLN A 285 -13.78 1.79 -24.55
C GLN A 285 -13.62 0.37 -25.12
N PRO A 286 -14.53 -0.55 -24.72
CA PRO A 286 -15.56 -0.46 -23.69
C PRO A 286 -14.96 -0.29 -22.28
N SER A 287 -15.70 0.38 -21.36
CA SER A 287 -15.23 0.59 -19.97
C SER A 287 -15.08 -0.73 -19.22
N LEU A 288 -14.00 -0.87 -18.43
CA LEU A 288 -13.64 -2.14 -17.81
C LEU A 288 -14.47 -2.49 -16.60
N THR A 289 -15.01 -3.70 -16.57
CA THR A 289 -15.48 -4.38 -15.37
C THR A 289 -14.29 -4.70 -14.48
N VAL A 290 -14.34 -4.34 -13.21
CA VAL A 290 -13.19 -4.49 -12.30
C VAL A 290 -13.61 -4.89 -10.89
N VAL A 291 -12.73 -5.60 -10.19
CA VAL A 291 -12.85 -5.77 -8.74
C VAL A 291 -12.34 -4.50 -8.06
N LYS A 292 -13.22 -3.85 -7.30
CA LYS A 292 -12.92 -2.60 -6.58
C LYS A 292 -12.59 -2.89 -5.12
N ARG A 293 -11.46 -2.36 -4.67
CA ARG A 293 -11.02 -2.42 -3.28
C ARG A 293 -11.19 -1.08 -2.58
N GLN A 294 -11.42 -1.13 -1.27
CA GLN A 294 -11.57 0.05 -0.42
C GLN A 294 -10.17 0.58 -0.03
N MET A 295 -9.45 1.17 -0.99
CA MET A 295 -8.04 1.57 -0.82
C MET A 295 -7.85 2.62 0.28
N TYR A 296 -8.76 3.60 0.34
CA TYR A 296 -8.69 4.67 1.33
C TYR A 296 -8.98 4.15 2.74
N GLU A 297 -10.04 3.35 2.90
CA GLU A 297 -10.42 2.72 4.17
C GLU A 297 -9.31 1.80 4.70
N LEU A 298 -8.65 1.04 3.81
CA LEU A 298 -7.50 0.20 4.17
C LEU A 298 -6.38 1.04 4.80
N GLY A 299 -6.07 2.20 4.22
CA GLY A 299 -5.06 3.12 4.75
C GLY A 299 -5.45 3.71 6.11
N GLU A 300 -6.72 4.12 6.28
CA GLU A 300 -7.22 4.67 7.55
C GLU A 300 -7.14 3.63 8.68
N ILE A 301 -7.64 2.42 8.44
CA ILE A 301 -7.61 1.32 9.41
C ILE A 301 -6.16 0.97 9.77
N ALA A 302 -5.27 0.88 8.78
CA ALA A 302 -3.86 0.57 9.03
C ALA A 302 -3.19 1.63 9.91
N PHE A 303 -3.48 2.90 9.67
CA PHE A 303 -2.97 3.99 10.52
C PHE A 303 -3.54 3.90 11.94
N ASP A 304 -4.86 3.72 12.09
CA ASP A 304 -5.50 3.68 13.40
C ASP A 304 -4.97 2.51 14.25
N LEU A 305 -4.74 1.33 13.66
CA LEU A 305 -4.11 0.19 14.32
C LEU A 305 -2.66 0.48 14.72
N LEU A 306 -1.87 1.11 13.83
CA LEU A 306 -0.50 1.48 14.15
C LEU A 306 -0.44 2.51 15.27
N HIS A 307 -1.27 3.54 15.20
CA HIS A 307 -1.38 4.57 16.22
C HIS A 307 -1.77 3.97 17.58
N GLU A 308 -2.76 3.08 17.63
CA GLU A 308 -3.11 2.34 18.83
C GLU A 308 -1.90 1.60 19.41
N LYS A 309 -1.14 0.85 18.59
CA LYS A 309 0.06 0.12 19.04
C LYS A 309 1.15 1.03 19.61
N ILE A 310 1.41 2.18 18.96
CA ILE A 310 2.44 3.14 19.41
C ILE A 310 2.12 3.73 20.79
N TYR A 311 0.83 3.94 21.09
CA TYR A 311 0.43 4.67 22.29
C TYR A 311 -0.17 3.82 23.41
N SER A 312 -0.69 2.61 23.12
CA SER A 312 -1.28 1.70 24.11
C SER A 312 -0.35 0.57 24.55
N ASN A 313 0.81 0.40 23.92
CA ASN A 313 1.72 -0.75 24.11
C ASN A 313 1.01 -2.11 23.94
N ARG A 314 0.01 -2.19 23.06
CA ARG A 314 -0.72 -3.42 22.77
C ARG A 314 0.20 -4.46 22.12
N LEU A 315 0.23 -5.68 22.65
CA LEU A 315 1.11 -6.78 22.20
C LEU A 315 0.39 -7.82 21.33
N ASP A 316 -0.94 -7.91 21.43
CA ASP A 316 -1.75 -8.81 20.61
C ASP A 316 -1.77 -8.33 19.14
N SER A 317 -2.02 -9.27 18.23
CA SER A 317 -2.21 -8.97 16.80
C SER A 317 -3.69 -8.91 16.46
N LYS A 318 -4.07 -7.98 15.58
CA LYS A 318 -5.40 -7.88 14.97
C LYS A 318 -5.31 -8.20 13.49
N LYS A 319 -6.33 -8.90 12.98
CA LYS A 319 -6.50 -9.14 11.55
C LYS A 319 -7.83 -8.55 11.12
N VAL A 320 -7.79 -7.59 10.21
CA VAL A 320 -8.97 -6.97 9.60
C VAL A 320 -9.03 -7.40 8.15
N MET A 321 -10.20 -7.86 7.70
CA MET A 321 -10.45 -8.28 6.33
C MET A 321 -11.50 -7.36 5.71
N LEU A 322 -11.16 -6.69 4.61
CA LEU A 322 -12.08 -5.87 3.84
C LEU A 322 -12.62 -6.67 2.65
N THR A 323 -13.92 -6.59 2.42
CA THR A 323 -14.57 -7.29 1.31
C THR A 323 -14.61 -6.39 0.08
N PRO A 324 -13.98 -6.77 -1.03
CA PRO A 324 -14.05 -6.00 -2.27
C PRO A 324 -15.43 -6.13 -2.93
N SER A 325 -15.74 -5.27 -3.89
CA SER A 325 -16.96 -5.34 -4.71
C SER A 325 -16.63 -5.47 -6.19
N LEU A 326 -17.55 -6.02 -6.99
CA LEU A 326 -17.43 -6.05 -8.43
C LEU A 326 -18.16 -4.85 -9.05
N GLU A 327 -17.41 -3.98 -9.73
CA GLU A 327 -17.95 -2.87 -10.53
C GLU A 327 -18.18 -3.35 -11.96
N ILE A 328 -19.41 -3.69 -12.28
CA ILE A 328 -19.80 -4.19 -13.62
C ILE A 328 -19.91 -3.02 -14.58
N ARG A 329 -19.19 -3.10 -15.70
CA ARG A 329 -19.19 -2.13 -16.79
C ARG A 329 -19.40 -2.85 -18.13
N GLN A 330 -18.76 -2.39 -19.20
CA GLN A 330 -19.08 -2.79 -20.58
C GLN A 330 -18.12 -3.83 -21.18
N SER A 331 -17.07 -4.23 -20.47
CA SER A 331 -16.00 -5.08 -21.04
C SER A 331 -16.29 -6.57 -21.04
N VAL A 332 -17.46 -7.01 -20.54
CA VAL A 332 -17.88 -8.41 -20.57
C VAL A 332 -19.18 -8.54 -21.37
N ASN A 333 -19.10 -9.21 -22.50
CA ASN A 333 -20.25 -9.52 -23.35
C ASN A 333 -20.84 -10.88 -22.99
N LYS A 334 -22.11 -11.08 -23.32
CA LYS A 334 -22.77 -12.39 -23.24
C LYS A 334 -22.54 -13.15 -24.53
N ILE A 335 -22.15 -14.44 -24.45
CA ILE A 335 -21.96 -15.35 -25.58
C ILE A 335 -22.84 -16.58 -25.48
#